data_ea1c7f1b0bb7f543f4b38852999ac9f2
#
_entry.id   ea1c7f1b0bb7f543f4b38852999ac9f2
#
_cell.length_a   1.000
_cell.length_b   1.000
_cell.length_c   1.000
_cell.angle_alpha   90.00
_cell.angle_beta   90.00
_cell.angle_gamma   90.00
#
_symmetry.space_group_name_H-M   'P 1'
#
loop_
_entity.id
_entity.type
_entity.pdbx_description
1 polymer ?
#
loop_
_entity_poly.entity_id
_entity_poly.type
_entity_poly.pdbx_seq_one_letter_code
_entity_poly.pdbx_strand_id
1 'polypeptide(L)'
;MKKNILIIAFVLLVTALVSFSNETKTGFVRKVSSHDTVKKKDSLQILDSIKKSDSIRVADSIANLKTKLYKKNVEASHYSDKLNGRRTASGQVFSNKKYTAAHKTLKFGTKVKVTNLANNKSVIVTINDRGPHTRGREIDLAKRPFLDISHNNGRSLLRVSLEIIE
;
A
#
# COMPACT_ATOMS: atom_id res chain seq x y z
N MET A 1 17.44 48.07 14.51
CA MET A 1 18.67 47.61 15.17
C MET A 1 18.41 46.74 16.43
N LYS A 2 17.32 46.93 17.21
CA LYS A 2 17.04 46.11 18.43
C LYS A 2 16.66 44.65 18.19
N LYS A 3 16.02 44.31 17.05
CA LYS A 3 15.61 42.93 16.73
C LYS A 3 16.78 41.98 16.39
N ASN A 4 17.85 42.50 15.80
CA ASN A 4 19.02 41.67 15.41
C ASN A 4 19.90 41.31 16.62
N ILE A 5 19.91 42.13 17.64
CA ILE A 5 20.66 41.91 18.90
C ILE A 5 20.03 40.74 19.69
N LEU A 6 18.70 40.61 19.66
CA LEU A 6 18.00 39.53 20.36
C LEU A 6 18.27 38.14 19.71
N ILE A 7 18.37 38.11 18.40
CA ILE A 7 18.66 36.87 17.65
C ILE A 7 20.09 36.40 17.91
N ILE A 8 21.05 37.32 17.96
CA ILE A 8 22.46 36.98 18.24
C ILE A 8 22.63 36.47 19.66
N ALA A 9 21.91 37.10 20.65
CA ALA A 9 21.94 36.65 22.04
C ALA A 9 21.34 35.23 22.19
N PHE A 10 20.29 34.88 21.41
CA PHE A 10 19.66 33.57 21.45
C PHE A 10 20.57 32.47 20.82
N VAL A 11 21.26 32.78 19.73
CA VAL A 11 22.21 31.87 19.08
C VAL A 11 23.40 31.57 19.99
N LEU A 12 23.94 32.57 20.69
CA LEU A 12 25.04 32.37 21.64
C LEU A 12 24.62 31.56 22.88
N LEU A 13 23.36 31.68 23.33
CA LEU A 13 22.83 30.91 24.45
C LEU A 13 22.67 29.43 24.08
N VAL A 14 22.24 29.13 22.86
CA VAL A 14 22.07 27.75 22.38
C VAL A 14 23.43 27.05 22.20
N THR A 15 24.46 27.75 21.73
CA THR A 15 25.82 27.19 21.60
C THR A 15 26.48 26.90 22.95
N ALA A 16 26.21 27.69 23.99
CA ALA A 16 26.71 27.45 25.35
C ALA A 16 26.08 26.21 26.00
N LEU A 17 24.79 25.91 25.70
CA LEU A 17 24.10 24.70 26.20
C LEU A 17 24.56 23.41 25.54
N VAL A 18 25.02 23.45 24.28
CA VAL A 18 25.54 22.26 23.56
C VAL A 18 26.98 21.92 24.05
N SER A 19 27.75 22.88 24.51
CA SER A 19 29.13 22.63 24.99
C SER A 19 29.22 22.04 26.41
N PHE A 20 28.14 22.05 27.20
CA PHE A 20 28.15 21.56 28.59
C PHE A 20 27.75 20.08 28.77
N SER A 21 27.32 19.40 27.69
CA SER A 21 26.86 18.00 27.78
C SER A 21 27.91 16.95 27.36
N ASN A 22 29.16 17.29 27.15
CA ASN A 22 30.20 16.39 26.63
C ASN A 22 31.38 16.13 27.58
N GLU A 23 31.16 16.10 28.89
CA GLU A 23 32.16 15.52 29.79
C GLU A 23 31.54 14.57 30.80
N THR A 24 32.05 13.39 30.79
CA THR A 24 31.97 12.19 31.64
C THR A 24 31.16 11.03 31.12
N LYS A 25 31.84 10.18 30.32
CA LYS A 25 31.79 8.72 30.50
C LYS A 25 32.99 8.08 29.82
N THR A 26 34.09 8.04 30.51
CA THR A 26 35.19 7.09 30.31
C THR A 26 34.65 5.68 30.56
N GLY A 27 34.94 4.78 29.64
CA GLY A 27 35.00 3.38 29.95
C GLY A 27 33.85 2.51 29.44
N PHE A 28 34.16 1.82 28.45
CA PHE A 28 33.81 0.50 27.97
C PHE A 28 33.39 0.50 26.50
N VAL A 29 34.35 0.67 25.63
CA VAL A 29 34.20 0.27 24.24
C VAL A 29 34.16 -1.26 24.22
N ARG A 30 32.98 -1.83 24.27
CA ARG A 30 32.75 -3.20 23.81
C ARG A 30 33.03 -3.21 22.31
N LYS A 31 34.16 -3.83 21.94
CA LYS A 31 34.50 -4.22 20.59
C LYS A 31 33.31 -5.03 20.03
N VAL A 32 32.41 -4.39 19.29
CA VAL A 32 31.34 -5.08 18.60
C VAL A 32 32.03 -5.94 17.55
N SER A 33 31.98 -7.24 17.78
CA SER A 33 32.56 -8.24 16.88
C SER A 33 31.93 -8.07 15.52
N SER A 34 32.75 -8.04 14.48
CA SER A 34 32.34 -7.99 13.07
C SER A 34 31.40 -9.14 12.62
N HIS A 35 31.14 -10.07 13.52
CA HIS A 35 30.28 -11.23 13.31
C HIS A 35 28.78 -10.89 13.36
N ASP A 36 28.38 -9.87 14.15
CA ASP A 36 26.94 -9.52 14.30
C ASP A 36 26.39 -8.72 13.12
N THR A 37 27.24 -7.97 12.42
CA THR A 37 26.84 -7.20 11.22
C THR A 37 26.63 -8.09 9.99
N VAL A 38 27.40 -9.15 9.85
CA VAL A 38 27.25 -10.14 8.76
C VAL A 38 25.94 -10.91 8.91
N LYS A 39 25.62 -11.38 10.13
CA LYS A 39 24.40 -12.14 10.42
C LYS A 39 23.10 -11.35 10.14
N LYS A 40 23.13 -10.03 10.38
CA LYS A 40 21.98 -9.13 10.11
C LYS A 40 21.78 -8.89 8.61
N LYS A 41 22.85 -8.86 7.82
CA LYS A 41 22.80 -8.68 6.37
C LYS A 41 22.25 -9.94 5.68
N ASP A 42 22.66 -11.12 6.13
CA ASP A 42 22.19 -12.40 5.61
C ASP A 42 20.69 -12.61 5.92
N SER A 43 20.24 -12.23 7.12
CA SER A 43 18.82 -12.32 7.50
C SER A 43 17.93 -11.42 6.66
N LEU A 44 18.38 -10.22 6.27
CA LEU A 44 17.64 -9.31 5.40
C LEU A 44 17.56 -9.85 3.96
N GLN A 45 18.63 -10.44 3.44
CA GLN A 45 18.62 -11.06 2.11
C GLN A 45 17.71 -12.30 2.05
N ILE A 46 17.66 -13.09 3.11
CA ILE A 46 16.75 -14.25 3.22
C ILE A 46 15.29 -13.79 3.25
N LEU A 47 14.96 -12.74 4.02
CA LEU A 47 13.62 -12.16 4.08
C LEU A 47 13.16 -11.60 2.73
N ASP A 48 14.03 -10.91 2.00
CA ASP A 48 13.73 -10.41 0.66
C ASP A 48 13.55 -11.54 -0.37
N SER A 49 14.32 -12.61 -0.27
CA SER A 49 14.19 -13.80 -1.11
C SER A 49 12.86 -14.53 -0.88
N ILE A 50 12.46 -14.71 0.38
CA ILE A 50 11.17 -15.33 0.75
C ILE A 50 10.01 -14.48 0.24
N LYS A 51 10.04 -13.17 0.45
CA LYS A 51 9.00 -12.25 -0.01
C LYS A 51 8.86 -12.23 -1.54
N LYS A 52 9.96 -12.36 -2.26
CA LYS A 52 9.99 -12.46 -3.73
C LYS A 52 9.42 -13.81 -4.21
N SER A 53 9.74 -14.91 -3.55
CA SER A 53 9.22 -16.25 -3.91
C SER A 53 7.71 -16.35 -3.70
N ASP A 54 7.18 -15.79 -2.60
CA ASP A 54 5.74 -15.77 -2.33
C ASP A 54 4.98 -14.91 -3.34
N SER A 55 5.57 -13.78 -3.76
CA SER A 55 4.98 -12.92 -4.80
C SER A 55 4.89 -13.62 -6.15
N ILE A 56 5.88 -14.44 -6.52
CA ILE A 56 5.88 -15.22 -7.76
C ILE A 56 4.82 -16.32 -7.70
N ARG A 57 4.73 -17.07 -6.60
CA ARG A 57 3.73 -18.14 -6.42
C ARG A 57 2.29 -17.60 -6.49
N VAL A 58 2.03 -16.44 -5.91
CA VAL A 58 0.71 -15.80 -5.99
C VAL A 58 0.40 -15.36 -7.43
N ALA A 59 1.36 -14.82 -8.16
CA ALA A 59 1.19 -14.43 -9.56
C ALA A 59 0.89 -15.65 -10.46
N ASP A 60 1.61 -16.75 -10.29
CA ASP A 60 1.39 -17.99 -11.03
C ASP A 60 0.03 -18.62 -10.70
N SER A 61 -0.38 -18.60 -9.43
CA SER A 61 -1.70 -19.07 -9.00
C SER A 61 -2.84 -18.26 -9.63
N ILE A 62 -2.67 -16.93 -9.75
CA ILE A 62 -3.64 -16.06 -10.42
C ILE A 62 -3.67 -16.30 -11.93
N ALA A 63 -2.53 -16.60 -12.55
CA ALA A 63 -2.43 -16.87 -13.99
C ALA A 63 -3.16 -18.16 -14.40
N ASN A 64 -3.15 -19.18 -13.53
CA ASN A 64 -3.76 -20.48 -13.78
C ASN A 64 -5.26 -20.59 -13.44
N LEU A 65 -5.90 -19.50 -12.97
CA LEU A 65 -7.31 -19.53 -12.67
C LEU A 65 -8.15 -19.55 -13.96
N LYS A 66 -9.16 -20.44 -13.98
CA LYS A 66 -10.16 -20.40 -15.04
C LYS A 66 -10.99 -19.14 -14.92
N THR A 67 -10.82 -18.22 -15.87
CA THR A 67 -11.45 -16.92 -15.88
C THR A 67 -12.23 -16.68 -17.16
N LYS A 68 -13.33 -15.95 -17.06
CA LYS A 68 -14.11 -15.46 -18.20
C LYS A 68 -14.01 -13.95 -18.28
N LEU A 69 -13.56 -13.43 -19.42
CA LEU A 69 -13.51 -11.98 -19.65
C LEU A 69 -14.91 -11.37 -19.51
N TYR A 70 -15.06 -10.39 -18.66
CA TYR A 70 -16.30 -9.65 -18.44
C TYR A 70 -16.27 -8.31 -19.17
N LYS A 71 -15.25 -7.48 -18.91
CA LYS A 71 -15.04 -6.18 -19.60
C LYS A 71 -13.57 -5.84 -19.70
N LYS A 72 -13.19 -5.14 -20.78
CA LYS A 72 -11.83 -4.67 -21.02
C LYS A 72 -11.80 -3.15 -21.20
N ASN A 73 -10.70 -2.53 -20.80
CA ASN A 73 -10.45 -1.09 -20.93
C ASN A 73 -11.50 -0.21 -20.22
N VAL A 74 -11.87 -0.59 -19.01
CA VAL A 74 -12.81 0.16 -18.16
C VAL A 74 -12.07 0.90 -17.06
N GLU A 75 -12.74 1.91 -16.47
CA GLU A 75 -12.17 2.69 -15.37
C GLU A 75 -12.43 2.04 -14.02
N ALA A 76 -11.35 1.89 -13.24
CA ALA A 76 -11.39 1.53 -11.84
C ALA A 76 -10.93 2.69 -10.97
N SER A 77 -11.59 2.91 -9.85
CA SER A 77 -11.15 3.83 -8.80
C SER A 77 -11.06 3.11 -7.45
N HIS A 78 -10.80 3.85 -6.38
CA HIS A 78 -10.80 3.29 -5.03
C HIS A 78 -11.66 4.13 -4.09
N TYR A 79 -12.10 3.48 -3.01
CA TYR A 79 -12.84 4.13 -1.95
C TYR A 79 -12.00 5.15 -1.15
N SER A 80 -12.68 6.19 -0.68
CA SER A 80 -12.11 7.12 0.31
C SER A 80 -11.94 6.44 1.67
N ASP A 81 -10.90 6.83 2.41
CA ASP A 81 -10.64 6.35 3.79
C ASP A 81 -11.78 6.68 4.76
N LYS A 82 -12.58 7.73 4.47
CA LYS A 82 -13.76 8.14 5.26
C LYS A 82 -14.88 7.09 5.29
N LEU A 83 -14.84 6.09 4.39
CA LEU A 83 -15.85 5.05 4.31
C LEU A 83 -15.52 3.80 5.15
N ASN A 84 -14.30 3.72 5.74
CA ASN A 84 -13.95 2.62 6.63
C ASN A 84 -14.97 2.50 7.78
N GLY A 85 -15.36 1.27 8.07
CA GLY A 85 -16.32 0.95 9.14
C GLY A 85 -17.79 1.09 8.73
N ARG A 86 -18.11 1.69 7.59
CA ARG A 86 -19.48 1.76 7.10
C ARG A 86 -19.97 0.41 6.56
N ARG A 87 -21.27 0.19 6.58
CA ARG A 87 -21.86 -1.00 5.96
C ARG A 87 -21.92 -0.83 4.43
N THR A 88 -21.56 -1.91 3.72
CA THR A 88 -21.71 -2.03 2.27
C THR A 88 -23.15 -2.44 1.93
N ALA A 89 -23.51 -2.42 0.65
CA ALA A 89 -24.83 -2.85 0.18
C ALA A 89 -25.13 -4.35 0.45
N SER A 90 -24.09 -5.18 0.65
CA SER A 90 -24.23 -6.57 1.10
C SER A 90 -24.40 -6.72 2.62
N GLY A 91 -24.38 -5.61 3.38
CA GLY A 91 -24.47 -5.61 4.84
C GLY A 91 -23.11 -5.81 5.57
N GLN A 92 -22.04 -6.12 4.86
CA GLN A 92 -20.71 -6.29 5.45
C GLN A 92 -20.10 -4.96 5.87
N VAL A 93 -19.22 -4.99 6.87
CA VAL A 93 -18.44 -3.80 7.25
C VAL A 93 -17.31 -3.58 6.25
N PHE A 94 -17.29 -2.40 5.63
CA PHE A 94 -16.25 -2.01 4.68
C PHE A 94 -14.90 -1.78 5.36
N SER A 95 -13.85 -2.23 4.70
CA SER A 95 -12.46 -1.95 5.13
C SER A 95 -11.57 -1.79 3.90
N ASN A 96 -10.81 -0.69 3.87
CA ASN A 96 -9.80 -0.43 2.82
C ASN A 96 -8.64 -1.42 2.82
N LYS A 97 -8.51 -2.25 3.87
CA LYS A 97 -7.48 -3.30 3.97
C LYS A 97 -7.92 -4.63 3.32
N LYS A 98 -9.21 -4.82 3.06
CA LYS A 98 -9.76 -6.06 2.48
C LYS A 98 -9.73 -6.03 0.96
N TYR A 99 -9.72 -7.21 0.34
CA TYR A 99 -9.77 -7.38 -1.12
C TYR A 99 -11.22 -7.46 -1.58
N THR A 100 -11.91 -6.32 -1.53
CA THR A 100 -13.32 -6.17 -1.89
C THR A 100 -13.52 -5.03 -2.88
N ALA A 101 -14.66 -5.04 -3.58
CA ALA A 101 -14.99 -4.01 -4.54
C ALA A 101 -16.51 -3.78 -4.64
N ALA A 102 -16.89 -2.60 -5.15
CA ALA A 102 -18.23 -2.32 -5.63
C ALA A 102 -18.35 -2.50 -7.14
N HIS A 103 -19.47 -3.06 -7.56
CA HIS A 103 -19.85 -3.15 -8.95
C HIS A 103 -21.36 -2.97 -9.11
N LYS A 104 -21.79 -2.38 -10.25
CA LYS A 104 -23.21 -2.01 -10.47
C LYS A 104 -24.14 -3.22 -10.51
N THR A 105 -23.73 -4.29 -11.21
CA THR A 105 -24.60 -5.40 -11.60
C THR A 105 -24.12 -6.79 -11.19
N LEU A 106 -22.81 -7.00 -11.00
CA LEU A 106 -22.28 -8.31 -10.58
C LEU A 106 -22.85 -8.74 -9.23
N LYS A 107 -23.19 -10.03 -9.09
CA LYS A 107 -23.74 -10.58 -7.84
C LYS A 107 -22.75 -10.41 -6.68
N PHE A 108 -23.27 -10.20 -5.47
CA PHE A 108 -22.43 -10.21 -4.27
C PHE A 108 -21.76 -11.59 -4.12
N GLY A 109 -20.50 -11.61 -3.66
CA GLY A 109 -19.71 -12.82 -3.57
C GLY A 109 -18.94 -13.18 -4.86
N THR A 110 -19.28 -12.57 -6.02
CA THR A 110 -18.52 -12.81 -7.26
C THR A 110 -17.07 -12.43 -7.07
N LYS A 111 -16.15 -13.34 -7.40
CA LYS A 111 -14.72 -13.08 -7.45
C LYS A 111 -14.34 -12.56 -8.82
N VAL A 112 -13.66 -11.42 -8.85
CA VAL A 112 -13.24 -10.75 -10.08
C VAL A 112 -11.74 -10.55 -10.05
N LYS A 113 -11.05 -11.03 -11.09
CA LYS A 113 -9.65 -10.70 -11.36
C LYS A 113 -9.63 -9.36 -12.07
N VAL A 114 -8.97 -8.39 -11.46
CA VAL A 114 -8.81 -7.02 -11.96
C VAL A 114 -7.35 -6.86 -12.40
N THR A 115 -7.13 -6.62 -13.69
CA THR A 115 -5.79 -6.44 -14.27
C THR A 115 -5.60 -5.01 -14.73
N ASN A 116 -4.58 -4.33 -14.21
CA ASN A 116 -4.20 -3.00 -14.68
C ASN A 116 -3.47 -3.10 -16.03
N LEU A 117 -4.03 -2.47 -17.06
CA LEU A 117 -3.52 -2.53 -18.43
C LEU A 117 -2.17 -1.79 -18.63
N ALA A 118 -1.77 -0.92 -17.69
CA ALA A 118 -0.52 -0.18 -17.80
C ALA A 118 0.73 -1.00 -17.37
N ASN A 119 0.55 -1.99 -16.48
CA ASN A 119 1.65 -2.75 -15.89
C ASN A 119 1.39 -4.25 -15.79
N ASN A 120 0.24 -4.73 -16.28
CA ASN A 120 -0.21 -6.12 -16.24
C ASN A 120 -0.31 -6.75 -14.83
N LYS A 121 -0.24 -5.94 -13.76
CA LYS A 121 -0.47 -6.43 -12.41
C LYS A 121 -1.94 -6.75 -12.21
N SER A 122 -2.22 -7.87 -11.54
CA SER A 122 -3.57 -8.34 -11.28
C SER A 122 -3.82 -8.56 -9.80
N VAL A 123 -5.08 -8.42 -9.41
CA VAL A 123 -5.56 -8.70 -8.06
C VAL A 123 -6.94 -9.35 -8.15
N ILE A 124 -7.25 -10.24 -7.20
CA ILE A 124 -8.58 -10.83 -7.05
C ILE A 124 -9.33 -10.10 -5.96
N VAL A 125 -10.54 -9.64 -6.28
CA VAL A 125 -11.43 -8.97 -5.32
C VAL A 125 -12.80 -9.65 -5.31
N THR A 126 -13.49 -9.56 -4.16
CA THR A 126 -14.86 -10.04 -4.00
C THR A 126 -15.82 -8.87 -4.07
N ILE A 127 -16.85 -8.98 -4.90
CA ILE A 127 -17.91 -7.97 -4.99
C ILE A 127 -18.79 -8.06 -3.74
N ASN A 128 -18.85 -6.98 -2.96
CA ASN A 128 -19.68 -6.89 -1.76
C ASN A 128 -20.41 -5.57 -1.61
N ASP A 129 -20.30 -4.68 -2.63
CA ASP A 129 -20.96 -3.39 -2.58
C ASP A 129 -21.56 -2.99 -3.95
N ARG A 130 -22.38 -1.94 -3.98
CA ARG A 130 -22.99 -1.34 -5.16
C ARG A 130 -22.35 -0.01 -5.50
N GLY A 131 -22.15 0.23 -6.78
CA GLY A 131 -21.48 1.37 -7.38
C GLY A 131 -20.48 0.90 -8.44
N PRO A 132 -19.67 1.79 -9.02
CA PRO A 132 -19.64 3.26 -8.85
C PRO A 132 -20.93 3.95 -9.32
N HIS A 133 -21.34 5.00 -8.62
CA HIS A 133 -22.45 5.86 -9.08
C HIS A 133 -21.97 6.96 -10.05
N THR A 134 -20.65 7.17 -10.13
CA THR A 134 -20.06 8.13 -11.06
C THR A 134 -20.04 7.57 -12.46
N ARG A 135 -20.47 8.40 -13.43
CA ARG A 135 -20.45 8.05 -14.87
C ARG A 135 -19.03 7.75 -15.34
N GLY A 136 -18.86 6.75 -16.19
CA GLY A 136 -17.57 6.36 -16.77
C GLY A 136 -16.81 5.30 -15.95
N ARG A 137 -17.01 5.24 -14.62
CA ARG A 137 -16.38 4.22 -13.78
C ARG A 137 -17.18 2.92 -13.77
N GLU A 138 -16.46 1.80 -13.75
CA GLU A 138 -17.07 0.46 -13.76
C GLU A 138 -16.95 -0.25 -12.42
N ILE A 139 -15.81 -0.08 -11.72
CA ILE A 139 -15.53 -0.76 -10.47
C ILE A 139 -14.82 0.18 -9.49
N ASP A 140 -15.23 0.13 -8.21
CA ASP A 140 -14.51 0.81 -7.12
C ASP A 140 -13.87 -0.24 -6.21
N LEU A 141 -12.54 -0.22 -6.13
CA LEU A 141 -11.76 -1.16 -5.32
C LEU A 141 -11.58 -0.62 -3.90
N ALA A 142 -11.46 -1.49 -2.92
CA ALA A 142 -10.86 -1.09 -1.65
C ALA A 142 -9.43 -0.57 -1.91
N LYS A 143 -8.91 0.28 -1.03
CA LYS A 143 -7.63 0.99 -1.25
C LYS A 143 -6.44 0.03 -1.38
N ARG A 144 -6.41 -1.04 -0.58
CA ARG A 144 -5.31 -2.01 -0.61
C ARG A 144 -5.17 -2.69 -1.97
N PRO A 145 -6.18 -3.38 -2.54
CA PRO A 145 -6.06 -3.99 -3.86
C PRO A 145 -5.79 -2.99 -4.97
N PHE A 146 -6.33 -1.76 -4.87
CA PHE A 146 -6.02 -0.70 -5.83
C PHE A 146 -4.53 -0.35 -5.84
N LEU A 147 -3.92 -0.18 -4.66
CA LEU A 147 -2.50 0.16 -4.54
C LEU A 147 -1.59 -0.98 -5.02
N ASP A 148 -1.97 -2.23 -4.78
CA ASP A 148 -1.18 -3.41 -5.19
C ASP A 148 -1.02 -3.49 -6.73
N ILE A 149 -2.03 -3.04 -7.49
CA ILE A 149 -1.97 -3.03 -8.96
C ILE A 149 -1.62 -1.67 -9.56
N SER A 150 -1.56 -0.59 -8.77
CA SER A 150 -1.17 0.70 -9.30
C SER A 150 0.34 0.80 -9.53
N HIS A 151 0.75 1.58 -10.53
CA HIS A 151 2.18 1.80 -10.82
C HIS A 151 2.73 3.01 -10.07
N ASN A 152 1.89 4.02 -9.80
CA ASN A 152 2.24 5.24 -9.08
C ASN A 152 1.16 5.59 -8.07
N ASN A 153 1.56 5.88 -6.85
CA ASN A 153 0.66 6.20 -5.73
C ASN A 153 -0.19 7.48 -5.90
N GLY A 154 0.01 8.24 -6.98
CA GLY A 154 -0.70 9.51 -7.23
C GLY A 154 -1.91 9.42 -8.16
N ARG A 155 -2.15 8.29 -8.82
CA ARG A 155 -3.33 8.16 -9.71
C ARG A 155 -4.53 7.67 -8.91
N SER A 156 -5.66 8.34 -9.08
CA SER A 156 -6.96 7.94 -8.50
C SER A 156 -7.80 7.06 -9.42
N LEU A 157 -7.38 6.90 -10.70
CA LEU A 157 -8.07 6.11 -11.72
C LEU A 157 -7.08 5.20 -12.45
N LEU A 158 -7.51 3.97 -12.72
CA LEU A 158 -6.76 2.98 -13.51
C LEU A 158 -7.62 2.50 -14.69
N ARG A 159 -6.97 2.18 -15.81
CA ARG A 159 -7.58 1.41 -16.91
C ARG A 159 -7.33 -0.07 -16.67
N VAL A 160 -8.41 -0.83 -16.56
CA VAL A 160 -8.34 -2.25 -16.17
C VAL A 160 -9.15 -3.15 -17.11
N SER A 161 -8.80 -4.44 -17.12
CA SER A 161 -9.68 -5.52 -17.55
C SER A 161 -10.26 -6.23 -16.34
N LEU A 162 -11.50 -6.69 -16.46
CA LEU A 162 -12.26 -7.43 -15.47
C LEU A 162 -12.56 -8.83 -16.00
N GLU A 163 -12.16 -9.85 -15.26
CA GLU A 163 -12.40 -11.26 -15.55
C GLU A 163 -13.12 -11.89 -14.35
N ILE A 164 -14.21 -12.61 -14.60
CA ILE A 164 -14.91 -13.37 -13.56
C ILE A 164 -14.23 -14.71 -13.39
N ILE A 165 -13.96 -15.10 -12.15
CA ILE A 165 -13.43 -16.41 -11.79
C ILE A 165 -14.59 -17.41 -11.74
N GLU A 166 -14.46 -18.50 -12.50
CA GLU A 166 -15.42 -19.61 -12.59
C GLU A 166 -15.17 -20.68 -11.51
#